data_c9f965197a86274679d5715fd717bd03
#
_entry.id   c9f965197a86274679d5715fd717bd03
#
_cell.length_a   1.000
_cell.length_b   1.000
_cell.length_c   1.000
_cell.angle_alpha   90.00
_cell.angle_beta   90.00
_cell.angle_gamma   90.00
#
_symmetry.space_group_name_H-M   'P 1'
#
loop_
_entity.id
_entity.type
_entity.pdbx_description
1 polymer ?
#
loop_
_entity_poly.entity_id
_entity_poly.type
_entity_poly.pdbx_seq_one_letter_code
_entity_poly.pdbx_strand_id
1 'polypeptide(L)'
;MSSLPASAKCVVIGAGIVGNSLSYHLARLGWRDIVQIDKGPLPNPGGSTGHASNFIFPVDHTKEMAHLTHESMRQYKEMGVFTECGGIEVARTPERMQELQRRMSSAKSFDIDDTRIITPAEVKELVP
;
A
#
# COMPACT_ATOMS: atom_id res chain seq x y z
N MET A 1 -25.22 -2.39 -23.91
CA MET A 1 -25.17 -2.03 -22.48
C MET A 1 -25.63 -3.26 -21.71
N SER A 2 -24.78 -3.86 -20.88
CA SER A 2 -25.21 -4.97 -20.02
C SER A 2 -26.17 -4.40 -18.97
N SER A 3 -27.37 -4.96 -18.88
CA SER A 3 -28.30 -4.61 -17.81
C SER A 3 -27.73 -5.04 -16.47
N LEU A 4 -27.87 -4.19 -15.45
CA LEU A 4 -27.53 -4.57 -14.08
C LEU A 4 -28.40 -5.77 -13.66
N PRO A 5 -27.88 -6.72 -12.89
CA PRO A 5 -28.67 -7.82 -12.36
C PRO A 5 -29.77 -7.28 -11.43
N ALA A 6 -30.92 -7.95 -11.41
CA ALA A 6 -32.06 -7.55 -10.57
C ALA A 6 -31.80 -7.73 -9.06
N SER A 7 -30.83 -8.59 -8.69
CA SER A 7 -30.44 -8.85 -7.31
C SER A 7 -28.96 -9.22 -7.24
N ALA A 8 -28.35 -9.03 -6.08
CA ALA A 8 -26.98 -9.46 -5.79
C ALA A 8 -26.88 -9.84 -4.30
N LYS A 9 -25.98 -10.77 -3.97
CA LYS A 9 -25.67 -11.10 -2.57
C LYS A 9 -24.86 -10.01 -1.89
N CYS A 10 -24.03 -9.30 -2.66
CA CYS A 10 -23.21 -8.21 -2.17
C CYS A 10 -23.14 -7.12 -3.23
N VAL A 11 -23.35 -5.88 -2.82
CA VAL A 11 -23.13 -4.69 -3.65
C VAL A 11 -22.00 -3.87 -3.03
N VAL A 12 -20.93 -3.70 -3.79
CA VAL A 12 -19.78 -2.85 -3.40
C VAL A 12 -19.93 -1.50 -4.13
N ILE A 13 -20.06 -0.43 -3.36
CA ILE A 13 -20.18 0.92 -3.90
C ILE A 13 -18.81 1.59 -3.84
N GLY A 14 -18.24 1.87 -5.01
CA GLY A 14 -16.91 2.42 -5.22
C GLY A 14 -15.97 1.41 -5.86
N ALA A 15 -15.29 1.83 -6.93
CA ALA A 15 -14.29 1.04 -7.65
C ALA A 15 -12.88 1.62 -7.52
N GLY A 16 -12.60 2.31 -6.41
CA GLY A 16 -11.25 2.65 -5.97
C GLY A 16 -10.54 1.43 -5.38
N ILE A 17 -9.30 1.64 -4.90
CA ILE A 17 -8.47 0.54 -4.38
C ILE A 17 -9.16 -0.25 -3.26
N VAL A 18 -9.89 0.41 -2.37
CA VAL A 18 -10.59 -0.24 -1.25
C VAL A 18 -11.71 -1.15 -1.76
N GLY A 19 -12.57 -0.65 -2.66
CA GLY A 19 -13.67 -1.45 -3.21
C GLY A 19 -13.17 -2.60 -4.07
N ASN A 20 -12.13 -2.40 -4.85
CA ASN A 20 -11.50 -3.45 -5.65
C ASN A 20 -10.87 -4.53 -4.76
N SER A 21 -10.15 -4.14 -3.72
CA SER A 21 -9.58 -5.05 -2.74
C SER A 21 -10.66 -5.86 -2.03
N LEU A 22 -11.73 -5.21 -1.58
CA LEU A 22 -12.86 -5.88 -0.94
C LEU A 22 -13.49 -6.93 -1.87
N SER A 23 -13.81 -6.55 -3.11
CA SER A 23 -14.41 -7.45 -4.10
C SER A 23 -13.48 -8.64 -4.40
N TYR A 24 -12.19 -8.39 -4.54
CA TYR A 24 -11.18 -9.42 -4.78
C TYR A 24 -11.12 -10.42 -3.61
N HIS A 25 -11.03 -9.94 -2.38
CA HIS A 25 -10.94 -10.82 -1.21
C HIS A 25 -12.24 -11.58 -0.93
N LEU A 26 -13.40 -10.96 -1.13
CA LEU A 26 -14.69 -11.66 -1.04
C LEU A 26 -14.77 -12.79 -2.06
N ALA A 27 -14.36 -12.55 -3.31
CA ALA A 27 -14.32 -13.59 -4.34
C ALA A 27 -13.35 -14.72 -3.98
N ARG A 28 -12.18 -14.41 -3.42
CA ARG A 28 -11.23 -15.43 -2.92
C ARG A 28 -11.79 -16.26 -1.76
N LEU A 29 -12.62 -15.67 -0.92
CA LEU A 29 -13.34 -16.35 0.16
C LEU A 29 -14.54 -17.17 -0.34
N GLY A 30 -14.75 -17.25 -1.65
CA GLY A 30 -15.80 -18.05 -2.26
C GLY A 30 -17.15 -17.34 -2.42
N TRP A 31 -17.22 -16.03 -2.12
CA TRP A 31 -18.44 -15.26 -2.40
C TRP A 31 -18.72 -15.20 -3.90
N ARG A 32 -19.99 -15.30 -4.24
CA ARG A 32 -20.53 -15.19 -5.60
C ARG A 32 -21.60 -14.09 -5.63
N ASP A 33 -22.02 -13.72 -6.82
CA ASP A 33 -23.05 -12.68 -7.03
C ASP A 33 -22.67 -11.35 -6.39
N ILE A 34 -21.41 -10.94 -6.58
CA ILE A 34 -20.90 -9.63 -6.15
C ILE A 34 -21.07 -8.66 -7.31
N VAL A 35 -21.73 -7.56 -7.05
CA VAL A 35 -21.86 -6.42 -7.99
C VAL A 35 -21.06 -5.25 -7.44
N GLN A 36 -20.14 -4.74 -8.24
CA GLN A 36 -19.40 -3.53 -7.90
C GLN A 36 -19.85 -2.40 -8.83
N ILE A 37 -20.16 -1.25 -8.25
CA ILE A 37 -20.62 -0.07 -8.97
C ILE A 37 -19.81 1.17 -8.60
N ASP A 38 -19.61 2.05 -9.58
CA ASP A 38 -19.02 3.36 -9.38
C ASP A 38 -19.73 4.41 -10.24
N LYS A 39 -19.69 5.68 -9.84
CA LYS A 39 -20.24 6.80 -10.59
C LYS A 39 -19.34 7.27 -11.74
N GLY A 40 -18.05 6.95 -11.68
CA GLY A 40 -17.06 7.37 -12.66
C GLY A 40 -16.78 6.31 -13.72
N PRO A 41 -15.98 6.64 -14.75
CA PRO A 41 -15.56 5.68 -15.76
C PRO A 41 -14.59 4.64 -15.17
N LEU A 42 -14.70 3.40 -15.64
CA LEU A 42 -13.75 2.35 -15.28
C LEU A 42 -12.68 2.22 -16.37
N PRO A 43 -11.43 1.92 -16.06
CA PRO A 43 -10.86 1.49 -14.77
C PRO A 43 -10.47 2.60 -13.80
N ASN A 44 -10.57 3.86 -14.18
CA ASN A 44 -10.19 4.98 -13.32
C ASN A 44 -11.40 5.87 -13.03
N PRO A 45 -12.18 5.57 -11.99
CA PRO A 45 -13.41 6.28 -11.68
C PRO A 45 -13.20 7.68 -11.05
N GLY A 46 -11.95 8.12 -10.91
CA GLY A 46 -11.59 9.32 -10.15
C GLY A 46 -11.44 9.03 -8.65
N GLY A 47 -11.46 10.06 -7.82
CA GLY A 47 -11.27 9.93 -6.39
C GLY A 47 -9.81 9.72 -5.97
N SER A 48 -9.58 9.36 -4.69
CA SER A 48 -8.25 9.32 -4.07
C SER A 48 -7.30 8.30 -4.71
N THR A 49 -7.81 7.18 -5.20
CA THR A 49 -6.98 6.13 -5.81
C THR A 49 -6.20 6.63 -7.02
N GLY A 50 -6.85 7.38 -7.91
CA GLY A 50 -6.21 7.93 -9.11
C GLY A 50 -5.18 9.04 -8.84
N HIS A 51 -5.16 9.58 -7.63
CA HIS A 51 -4.24 10.63 -7.20
C HIS A 51 -3.15 10.12 -6.23
N ALA A 52 -3.14 8.83 -5.91
CA ALA A 52 -2.13 8.25 -5.03
C ALA A 52 -0.75 8.27 -5.71
N SER A 53 0.30 8.50 -4.92
CA SER A 53 1.69 8.49 -5.40
C SER A 53 2.19 7.10 -5.80
N ASN A 54 1.45 6.04 -5.49
CA ASN A 54 1.83 4.63 -5.67
C ASN A 54 3.10 4.22 -4.91
N PHE A 55 3.51 5.04 -3.95
CA PHE A 55 4.65 4.76 -3.08
C PHE A 55 4.17 4.03 -1.83
N ILE A 56 4.76 2.87 -1.56
CA ILE A 56 4.47 2.06 -0.38
C ILE A 56 5.69 2.10 0.53
N PHE A 57 5.52 2.68 1.71
CA PHE A 57 6.58 2.83 2.70
C PHE A 57 6.42 1.78 3.79
N PRO A 58 7.38 0.85 3.99
CA PRO A 58 7.20 -0.30 4.88
C PRO A 58 7.21 0.05 6.37
N VAL A 59 7.71 1.23 6.72
CA VAL A 59 7.83 1.69 8.12
C VAL A 59 6.80 2.74 8.41
N ASP A 60 5.87 2.45 9.31
CA ASP A 60 4.85 3.38 9.78
C ASP A 60 5.01 3.67 11.28
N HIS A 61 4.21 4.62 11.79
CA HIS A 61 4.26 5.05 13.19
C HIS A 61 3.67 4.02 14.16
N THR A 62 2.81 3.12 13.67
CA THR A 62 2.18 2.07 14.48
C THR A 62 2.46 0.69 13.93
N LYS A 63 2.44 -0.29 14.82
CA LYS A 63 2.65 -1.70 14.47
C LYS A 63 1.60 -2.20 13.49
N GLU A 64 0.34 -1.83 13.71
CA GLU A 64 -0.79 -2.25 12.89
C GLU A 64 -0.65 -1.75 11.45
N MET A 65 -0.31 -0.47 11.28
CA MET A 65 -0.13 0.11 9.95
C MET A 65 1.09 -0.49 9.23
N ALA A 66 2.18 -0.69 9.94
CA ALA A 66 3.36 -1.35 9.40
C ALA A 66 3.03 -2.77 8.90
N HIS A 67 2.31 -3.57 9.68
CA HIS A 67 1.89 -4.91 9.28
C HIS A 67 0.91 -4.89 8.10
N LEU A 68 -0.06 -3.96 8.06
CA LEU A 68 -0.95 -3.81 6.91
C LEU A 68 -0.20 -3.44 5.63
N THR A 69 0.81 -2.58 5.75
CA THR A 69 1.67 -2.19 4.62
C THR A 69 2.47 -3.39 4.11
N HIS A 70 3.10 -4.16 5.00
CA HIS A 70 3.84 -5.36 4.63
C HIS A 70 2.95 -6.41 3.96
N GLU A 71 1.76 -6.63 4.48
CA GLU A 71 0.80 -7.55 3.85
C GLU A 71 0.37 -7.06 2.47
N SER A 72 0.16 -5.76 2.30
CA SER A 72 -0.14 -5.15 1.00
C SER A 72 1.01 -5.34 0.00
N MET A 73 2.25 -5.10 0.43
CA MET A 73 3.46 -5.31 -0.38
C MET A 73 3.56 -6.78 -0.83
N ARG A 74 3.35 -7.72 0.09
CA ARG A 74 3.37 -9.17 -0.21
C ARG A 74 2.35 -9.50 -1.31
N GLN A 75 1.10 -9.03 -1.16
CA GLN A 75 0.04 -9.27 -2.14
C GLN A 75 0.36 -8.65 -3.49
N TYR A 76 0.85 -7.42 -3.53
CA TYR A 76 1.21 -6.76 -4.79
C TYR A 76 2.40 -7.41 -5.49
N LYS A 77 3.37 -7.96 -4.74
CA LYS A 77 4.43 -8.80 -5.28
C LYS A 77 3.87 -10.06 -5.94
N GLU A 78 2.97 -10.77 -5.25
CA GLU A 78 2.32 -11.97 -5.79
C GLU A 78 1.49 -11.67 -7.07
N MET A 79 0.88 -10.49 -7.14
CA MET A 79 0.16 -10.03 -8.33
C MET A 79 1.08 -9.55 -9.47
N GLY A 80 2.38 -9.41 -9.23
CA GLY A 80 3.33 -8.91 -10.23
C GLY A 80 3.21 -7.42 -10.56
N VAL A 81 2.61 -6.64 -9.67
CA VAL A 81 2.36 -5.20 -9.86
C VAL A 81 3.17 -4.29 -8.92
N PHE A 82 4.16 -4.84 -8.24
CA PHE A 82 5.00 -4.11 -7.29
C PHE A 82 6.48 -4.19 -7.67
N THR A 83 7.13 -3.05 -7.77
CA THR A 83 8.58 -2.93 -7.96
C THR A 83 9.23 -2.56 -6.64
N GLU A 84 10.07 -3.43 -6.13
CA GLU A 84 10.81 -3.22 -4.89
C GLU A 84 12.12 -2.47 -5.19
N CYS A 85 12.02 -1.16 -5.22
CA CYS A 85 13.18 -0.29 -5.51
C CYS A 85 13.90 0.23 -4.26
N GLY A 86 13.38 -0.08 -3.07
CA GLY A 86 13.84 0.53 -1.83
C GLY A 86 13.40 1.98 -1.66
N GLY A 87 13.80 2.60 -0.54
CA GLY A 87 13.53 4.00 -0.25
C GLY A 87 14.62 4.58 0.65
N ILE A 88 14.92 5.85 0.44
CA ILE A 88 15.90 6.59 1.24
C ILE A 88 15.22 7.81 1.84
N GLU A 89 15.32 7.94 3.16
CA GLU A 89 14.86 9.12 3.88
C GLU A 89 16.07 9.90 4.40
N VAL A 90 16.14 11.20 4.11
CA VAL A 90 17.30 12.04 4.42
C VAL A 90 17.01 12.92 5.61
N ALA A 91 17.90 12.90 6.62
CA ALA A 91 17.92 13.83 7.73
C ALA A 91 18.88 14.99 7.43
N ARG A 92 18.36 16.21 7.51
CA ARG A 92 19.13 17.46 7.32
C ARG A 92 19.48 18.16 8.64
N THR A 93 18.94 17.68 9.76
CA THR A 93 19.20 18.21 11.11
C THR A 93 19.42 17.07 12.09
N PRO A 94 20.07 17.33 13.24
CA PRO A 94 20.23 16.32 14.30
C PRO A 94 18.90 15.78 14.82
N GLU A 95 17.90 16.64 14.99
CA GLU A 95 16.57 16.26 15.47
C GLU A 95 15.89 15.29 14.48
N ARG A 96 16.02 15.57 13.17
CA ARG A 96 15.50 14.66 12.16
C ARG A 96 16.24 13.33 12.16
N MET A 97 17.55 13.31 12.39
CA MET A 97 18.31 12.08 12.54
C MET A 97 17.85 11.25 13.77
N GLN A 98 17.57 11.90 14.88
CA GLN A 98 17.01 11.21 16.06
C GLN A 98 15.64 10.58 15.74
N GLU A 99 14.78 11.28 14.99
CA GLU A 99 13.50 10.74 14.57
C GLU A 99 13.67 9.52 13.63
N LEU A 100 14.62 9.53 12.70
CA LEU A 100 14.91 8.37 11.86
C LEU A 100 15.41 7.18 12.68
N GLN A 101 16.28 7.42 13.67
CA GLN A 101 16.75 6.38 14.59
C GLN A 101 15.60 5.80 15.41
N ARG A 102 14.69 6.65 15.91
CA ARG A 102 13.50 6.22 16.64
C ARG A 102 12.59 5.36 15.76
N ARG A 103 12.32 5.79 14.52
CA ARG A 103 11.51 5.04 13.55
C ARG A 103 12.13 3.68 13.22
N MET A 104 13.44 3.64 12.98
CA MET A 104 14.17 2.38 12.78
C MET A 104 14.03 1.44 13.99
N SER A 105 14.18 1.97 15.21
CA SER A 105 14.02 1.17 16.44
C SER A 105 12.59 0.65 16.61
N SER A 106 11.59 1.49 16.28
CA SER A 106 10.18 1.07 16.28
C SER A 106 9.93 -0.03 15.23
N ALA A 107 10.45 0.13 14.01
CA ALA A 107 10.33 -0.88 12.96
C ALA A 107 10.87 -2.24 13.43
N LYS A 108 12.05 -2.26 14.03
CA LYS A 108 12.64 -3.50 14.60
C LYS A 108 11.78 -4.12 15.70
N SER A 109 11.13 -3.30 16.54
CA SER A 109 10.19 -3.81 17.55
C SER A 109 8.90 -4.38 16.96
N PHE A 110 8.65 -4.15 15.68
CA PHE A 110 7.54 -4.70 14.91
C PHE A 110 7.95 -5.86 13.99
N ASP A 111 9.15 -6.41 14.21
CA ASP A 111 9.75 -7.47 13.40
C ASP A 111 10.01 -7.05 11.93
N ILE A 112 10.32 -5.75 11.73
CA ILE A 112 10.67 -5.18 10.43
C ILE A 112 12.17 -4.86 10.44
N ASP A 113 12.97 -5.74 9.88
CA ASP A 113 14.45 -5.63 9.90
C ASP A 113 15.04 -4.94 8.66
N ASP A 114 14.23 -4.57 7.68
CA ASP A 114 14.68 -4.04 6.37
C ASP A 114 15.17 -2.59 6.43
N THR A 115 15.28 -2.00 7.63
CA THR A 115 15.68 -0.60 7.81
C THR A 115 17.04 -0.47 8.50
N ARG A 116 17.88 0.42 7.97
CA ARG A 116 19.18 0.75 8.55
C ARG A 116 19.53 2.22 8.37
N ILE A 117 20.32 2.76 9.28
CA ILE A 117 20.95 4.06 9.09
C ILE A 117 22.20 3.86 8.22
N ILE A 118 22.35 4.69 7.23
CA ILE A 118 23.47 4.68 6.29
C ILE A 118 24.15 6.04 6.24
N THR A 119 25.40 6.05 5.80
CA THR A 119 26.22 7.26 5.65
C THR A 119 25.91 7.99 4.34
N PRO A 120 26.26 9.28 4.20
CA PRO A 120 26.16 9.99 2.93
C PRO A 120 26.95 9.34 1.79
N ALA A 121 28.07 8.66 2.10
CA ALA A 121 28.86 7.94 1.11
C ALA A 121 28.08 6.75 0.55
N GLU A 122 27.48 5.93 1.42
CA GLU A 122 26.61 4.82 1.00
C GLU A 122 25.38 5.30 0.22
N VAL A 123 24.81 6.47 0.58
CA VAL A 123 23.71 7.05 -0.22
C VAL A 123 24.15 7.35 -1.65
N LYS A 124 25.36 7.89 -1.84
CA LYS A 124 25.92 8.18 -3.18
C LYS A 124 26.19 6.92 -4.02
N GLU A 125 26.44 5.78 -3.37
CA GLU A 125 26.61 4.51 -4.08
C GLU A 125 25.25 3.97 -4.57
N LEU A 126 24.19 4.22 -3.82
CA LEU A 126 22.83 3.78 -4.16
C LEU A 126 22.14 4.72 -5.17
N VAL A 127 22.41 6.01 -5.08
CA VAL A 127 21.84 7.05 -5.94
C VAL A 127 23.00 8.00 -6.34
N PRO A 128 23.70 7.70 -7.43
CA PRO A 128 24.86 8.45 -7.92
C PRO A 128 24.51 9.86 -8.46
#